data_ff714f36fedf167e8ff413ac0af7867d
#
_entry.id   ff714f36fedf167e8ff413ac0af7867d
#
_cell.length_a   1.000
_cell.length_b   1.000
_cell.length_c   1.000
_cell.angle_alpha   90.00
_cell.angle_beta   90.00
_cell.angle_gamma   90.00
#
_symmetry.space_group_name_H-M   'P 1'
#
loop_
_entity.id
_entity.type
_entity.pdbx_description
1 polymer ?
#
loop_
_entity_poly.entity_id
_entity_poly.type
_entity_poly.pdbx_seq_one_letter_code
_entity_poly.pdbx_strand_id
1 'polypeptide(L)'
;MNNIGAPPIVETIGIPQPLVDGPEKATGKAKFAADFNTTETLVGRILRSPFAHARITTIDVSSAEALPGVQAVVTEADCSESYGVLPIAMNEWALARNRVRYKGEPVAAVAAIDAVSYTHLTLPTNREV
;
A
#
# COMPACT_ATOMS: atom_id res chain seq x y z
N MET A 1 5.24 -12.54 55.97
CA MET A 1 5.19 -11.25 55.22
C MET A 1 6.28 -11.32 54.15
N ASN A 2 5.92 -11.61 52.91
CA ASN A 2 6.87 -11.67 51.79
C ASN A 2 7.23 -10.23 51.40
N ASN A 3 8.47 -9.87 51.65
CA ASN A 3 9.04 -8.60 51.21
C ASN A 3 9.24 -8.70 49.67
N ILE A 4 8.27 -8.21 48.94
CA ILE A 4 8.42 -8.03 47.49
C ILE A 4 9.33 -6.82 47.33
N GLY A 5 10.63 -7.08 47.15
CA GLY A 5 11.60 -6.03 46.86
C GLY A 5 11.16 -5.24 45.63
N ALA A 6 11.34 -3.89 45.66
CA ALA A 6 11.08 -3.06 44.53
C ALA A 6 11.83 -3.60 43.30
N PRO A 7 11.22 -3.60 42.11
CA PRO A 7 11.91 -4.02 40.90
C PRO A 7 13.19 -3.19 40.71
N PRO A 8 14.26 -3.78 40.17
CA PRO A 8 15.51 -3.07 39.95
C PRO A 8 15.24 -1.85 39.05
N ILE A 9 15.73 -0.68 39.45
CA ILE A 9 15.68 0.51 38.60
C ILE A 9 16.64 0.26 37.45
N VAL A 10 16.09 0.05 36.26
CA VAL A 10 16.89 -0.07 35.04
C VAL A 10 17.20 1.38 34.57
N GLU A 11 18.41 1.84 34.87
CA GLU A 11 18.91 3.10 34.34
C GLU A 11 19.20 2.92 32.84
N THR A 12 18.35 3.44 31.99
CA THR A 12 18.51 3.42 30.52
C THR A 12 18.96 4.75 29.94
N ILE A 13 18.79 5.84 30.72
CA ILE A 13 19.13 7.20 30.27
C ILE A 13 20.65 7.40 30.36
N GLY A 14 21.27 7.81 29.24
CA GLY A 14 22.72 8.05 29.16
C GLY A 14 23.59 6.81 28.99
N ILE A 15 23.00 5.63 28.95
CA ILE A 15 23.72 4.37 28.67
C ILE A 15 23.45 3.94 27.21
N PRO A 16 24.51 3.70 26.39
CA PRO A 16 24.34 3.18 25.04
C PRO A 16 23.65 1.81 25.10
N GLN A 17 22.45 1.73 24.53
CA GLN A 17 21.72 0.47 24.41
C GLN A 17 21.94 -0.09 22.98
N PRO A 18 22.32 -1.36 22.84
CA PRO A 18 22.39 -1.98 21.52
C PRO A 18 21.01 -2.10 20.91
N LEU A 19 20.90 -1.86 19.60
CA LEU A 19 19.67 -2.09 18.87
C LEU A 19 19.33 -3.59 18.91
N VAL A 20 18.12 -3.92 19.31
CA VAL A 20 17.64 -5.32 19.44
C VAL A 20 17.75 -6.07 18.10
N ASP A 21 17.46 -5.39 17.01
CA ASP A 21 17.50 -5.91 15.65
C ASP A 21 18.82 -5.57 14.89
N GLY A 22 19.75 -4.92 15.56
CA GLY A 22 21.01 -4.46 14.98
C GLY A 22 21.86 -5.59 14.36
N PRO A 23 22.11 -6.68 15.07
CA PRO A 23 22.89 -7.80 14.55
C PRO A 23 22.24 -8.47 13.32
N GLU A 24 20.93 -8.63 13.32
CA GLU A 24 20.22 -9.24 12.20
C GLU A 24 20.22 -8.35 10.96
N LYS A 25 20.07 -7.04 11.15
CA LYS A 25 20.17 -6.05 10.06
C LYS A 25 21.60 -5.98 9.50
N ALA A 26 22.61 -5.93 10.36
CA ALA A 26 24.00 -5.84 9.94
C ALA A 26 24.49 -7.08 9.19
N THR A 27 23.97 -8.26 9.52
CA THR A 27 24.32 -9.55 8.88
C THR A 27 23.41 -9.91 7.71
N GLY A 28 22.39 -9.11 7.38
CA GLY A 28 21.41 -9.41 6.34
C GLY A 28 20.43 -10.55 6.68
N LYS A 29 20.34 -10.93 7.95
CA LYS A 29 19.40 -11.97 8.41
C LYS A 29 18.00 -11.42 8.67
N ALA A 30 17.88 -10.11 8.93
CA ALA A 30 16.59 -9.46 9.12
C ALA A 30 15.75 -9.60 7.85
N LYS A 31 14.51 -10.06 8.02
CA LYS A 31 13.55 -10.20 6.91
C LYS A 31 12.56 -9.05 6.92
N PHE A 32 12.38 -8.44 5.76
CA PHE A 32 11.42 -7.37 5.50
C PHE A 32 10.27 -7.90 4.64
N ALA A 33 9.19 -7.15 4.53
CA ALA A 33 8.02 -7.57 3.76
C ALA A 33 8.34 -8.00 2.30
N ALA A 34 9.31 -7.34 1.67
CA ALA A 34 9.75 -7.68 0.31
C ALA A 34 10.52 -9.00 0.20
N ASP A 35 11.00 -9.56 1.31
CA ASP A 35 11.75 -10.83 1.34
C ASP A 35 10.82 -12.05 1.49
N PHE A 36 9.52 -11.81 1.74
CA PHE A 36 8.51 -12.86 1.84
C PHE A 36 7.88 -13.13 0.48
N ASN A 37 8.64 -13.79 -0.40
CA ASN A 37 8.15 -14.25 -1.70
C ASN A 37 7.83 -15.74 -1.63
N THR A 38 6.60 -16.09 -2.01
CA THR A 38 6.19 -17.47 -2.31
C THR A 38 6.03 -17.63 -3.82
N THR A 39 5.99 -18.86 -4.30
CA THR A 39 5.80 -19.16 -5.74
C THR A 39 4.47 -18.66 -6.30
N GLU A 40 3.50 -18.35 -5.43
CA GLU A 40 2.17 -17.87 -5.80
C GLU A 40 1.96 -16.38 -5.46
N THR A 41 3.01 -15.67 -5.02
CA THR A 41 2.91 -14.25 -4.69
C THR A 41 2.76 -13.42 -5.96
N LEU A 42 1.67 -12.66 -6.04
CA LEU A 42 1.45 -11.69 -7.11
C LEU A 42 2.15 -10.37 -6.79
N VAL A 43 2.56 -9.68 -7.84
CA VAL A 43 3.11 -8.33 -7.73
C VAL A 43 1.98 -7.33 -7.96
N GLY A 44 1.73 -6.48 -6.96
CA GLY A 44 0.71 -5.44 -7.02
C GLY A 44 1.28 -4.09 -7.46
N ARG A 45 0.53 -3.36 -8.28
CA ARG A 45 0.82 -1.97 -8.63
C ARG A 45 -0.44 -1.13 -8.56
N ILE A 46 -0.26 0.11 -8.09
CA ILE A 46 -1.33 1.09 -7.98
C ILE A 46 -1.13 2.16 -9.06
N LEU A 47 -2.16 2.37 -9.87
CA LEU A 47 -2.25 3.53 -10.74
C LEU A 47 -2.63 4.75 -9.92
N ARG A 48 -1.82 5.80 -10.03
CA ARG A 48 -2.01 7.04 -9.29
C ARG A 48 -2.31 8.20 -10.23
N SER A 49 -3.18 9.10 -9.79
CA SER A 49 -3.53 10.30 -10.55
C SER A 49 -2.33 11.23 -10.74
N PRO A 50 -2.07 11.69 -11.97
CA PRO A 50 -1.12 12.77 -12.24
C PRO A 50 -1.70 14.16 -11.90
N PHE A 51 -3.02 14.26 -11.70
CA PHE A 51 -3.73 15.52 -11.49
C PHE A 51 -3.95 15.79 -10.00
N ALA A 52 -3.90 17.05 -9.62
CA ALA A 52 -4.18 17.49 -8.26
C ALA A 52 -5.68 17.45 -7.93
N HIS A 53 -6.53 17.75 -8.91
CA HIS A 53 -7.98 17.64 -8.79
C HIS A 53 -8.58 17.46 -10.19
N ALA A 54 -9.35 16.39 -10.40
CA ALA A 54 -10.00 16.09 -11.66
C ALA A 54 -11.19 15.17 -11.46
N ARG A 55 -12.17 15.26 -12.33
CA ARG A 55 -13.28 14.31 -12.39
C ARG A 55 -12.82 13.04 -13.13
N ILE A 56 -13.15 11.89 -12.59
CA ILE A 56 -12.99 10.60 -13.26
C ILE A 56 -14.26 10.36 -14.08
N THR A 57 -14.15 10.39 -15.40
CA THR A 57 -15.27 10.16 -16.31
C THR A 57 -15.40 8.69 -16.67
N THR A 58 -14.26 8.04 -16.89
CA THR A 58 -14.21 6.63 -17.26
C THR A 58 -12.85 6.05 -16.83
N ILE A 59 -12.87 4.81 -16.35
CA ILE A 59 -11.69 3.99 -16.15
C ILE A 59 -11.86 2.78 -17.07
N ASP A 60 -11.05 2.71 -18.13
CA ASP A 60 -11.04 1.55 -19.03
C ASP A 60 -9.91 0.62 -18.62
N VAL A 61 -10.26 -0.55 -18.13
CA VAL A 61 -9.34 -1.59 -17.66
C VAL A 61 -9.14 -2.72 -18.68
N SER A 62 -9.88 -2.71 -19.78
CA SER A 62 -9.92 -3.79 -20.77
C SER A 62 -8.54 -4.15 -21.33
N SER A 63 -7.74 -3.12 -21.65
CA SER A 63 -6.38 -3.31 -22.13
C SER A 63 -5.45 -3.95 -21.10
N ALA A 64 -5.67 -3.62 -19.83
CA ALA A 64 -4.89 -4.17 -18.73
C ALA A 64 -5.24 -5.61 -18.44
N GLU A 65 -6.53 -5.94 -18.44
CA GLU A 65 -7.03 -7.30 -18.24
C GLU A 65 -6.60 -8.26 -19.37
N ALA A 66 -6.44 -7.72 -20.59
CA ALA A 66 -5.98 -8.50 -21.74
C ALA A 66 -4.48 -8.82 -21.73
N LEU A 67 -3.68 -8.21 -20.84
CA LEU A 67 -2.24 -8.44 -20.78
C LEU A 67 -1.92 -9.81 -20.21
N PRO A 68 -1.03 -10.59 -20.87
CA PRO A 68 -0.55 -11.86 -20.33
C PRO A 68 0.09 -11.66 -18.94
N GLY A 69 -0.29 -12.49 -17.99
CA GLY A 69 0.26 -12.44 -16.62
C GLY A 69 -0.50 -11.53 -15.66
N VAL A 70 -1.42 -10.70 -16.13
CA VAL A 70 -2.34 -9.98 -15.25
C VAL A 70 -3.40 -10.93 -14.72
N GLN A 71 -3.56 -10.98 -13.41
CA GLN A 71 -4.52 -11.85 -12.73
C GLN A 71 -5.79 -11.12 -12.31
N ALA A 72 -5.65 -9.85 -11.94
CA ALA A 72 -6.79 -9.02 -11.56
C ALA A 72 -6.49 -7.54 -11.76
N VAL A 73 -7.52 -6.79 -12.10
CA VAL A 73 -7.52 -5.32 -12.08
C VAL A 73 -8.67 -4.90 -11.18
N VAL A 74 -8.39 -3.99 -10.25
CA VAL A 74 -9.33 -3.53 -9.22
C VAL A 74 -9.56 -2.04 -9.40
N THR A 75 -10.83 -1.65 -9.42
CA THR A 75 -11.27 -0.25 -9.51
C THR A 75 -12.11 0.13 -8.30
N GLU A 76 -12.64 1.33 -8.28
CA GLU A 76 -13.54 1.80 -7.23
C GLU A 76 -14.84 0.97 -7.14
N ALA A 77 -15.27 0.37 -8.25
CA ALA A 77 -16.45 -0.47 -8.31
C ALA A 77 -16.31 -1.75 -7.46
N ASP A 78 -15.08 -2.24 -7.33
CA ASP A 78 -14.74 -3.44 -6.57
C ASP A 78 -14.51 -3.15 -5.09
N CYS A 79 -14.30 -1.86 -4.73
CA CYS A 79 -14.00 -1.39 -3.38
C CYS A 79 -15.12 -0.48 -2.87
N SER A 80 -16.29 -1.04 -2.60
CA SER A 80 -17.49 -0.28 -2.24
C SER A 80 -17.53 0.24 -0.80
N GLU A 81 -16.65 -0.26 0.06
CA GLU A 81 -16.64 0.10 1.47
C GLU A 81 -15.84 1.38 1.73
N SER A 82 -16.46 2.30 2.46
CA SER A 82 -15.76 3.47 2.99
C SER A 82 -15.16 3.18 4.37
N TYR A 83 -14.05 3.82 4.68
CA TYR A 83 -13.38 3.71 5.97
C TYR A 83 -12.98 5.09 6.49
N GLY A 84 -12.42 5.14 7.68
CA GLY A 84 -11.87 6.34 8.28
C GLY A 84 -11.33 6.04 9.66
N VAL A 85 -10.34 6.81 10.08
CA VAL A 85 -9.71 6.66 11.39
C VAL A 85 -10.58 7.24 12.50
N LEU A 86 -11.34 8.29 12.19
CA LEU A 86 -12.22 8.95 13.14
C LEU A 86 -13.68 8.52 12.93
N PRO A 87 -14.44 8.19 13.98
CA PRO A 87 -15.84 7.80 13.86
C PRO A 87 -16.74 8.83 13.16
N ILE A 88 -16.32 10.11 13.18
CA ILE A 88 -17.05 11.23 12.55
C ILE A 88 -16.63 11.48 11.09
N ALA A 89 -15.64 10.77 10.58
CA ALA A 89 -15.05 10.96 9.24
C ALA A 89 -14.79 9.62 8.56
N MET A 90 -15.84 8.82 8.37
CA MET A 90 -15.83 7.54 7.67
C MET A 90 -16.09 7.72 6.18
N ASN A 91 -15.33 8.59 5.52
CA ASN A 91 -15.54 9.01 4.12
C ASN A 91 -14.31 8.83 3.24
N GLU A 92 -13.36 8.03 3.68
CA GLU A 92 -12.19 7.63 2.92
C GLU A 92 -12.50 6.41 2.06
N TRP A 93 -11.86 6.32 0.89
CA TRP A 93 -12.02 5.23 -0.06
C TRP A 93 -10.64 4.68 -0.40
N ALA A 94 -10.55 3.36 -0.60
CA ALA A 94 -9.30 2.72 -1.00
C ALA A 94 -8.82 3.21 -2.37
N LEU A 95 -9.75 3.44 -3.30
CA LEU A 95 -9.50 3.99 -4.62
C LEU A 95 -10.40 5.20 -4.86
N ALA A 96 -9.92 6.16 -5.65
CA ALA A 96 -10.62 7.41 -5.92
C ALA A 96 -11.97 7.16 -6.58
N ARG A 97 -13.03 7.72 -6.01
CA ARG A 97 -14.42 7.59 -6.50
C ARG A 97 -14.90 8.90 -7.10
N ASN A 98 -15.34 8.87 -8.35
CA ASN A 98 -15.89 10.00 -9.12
C ASN A 98 -14.89 11.13 -9.40
N ARG A 99 -13.93 11.41 -8.52
CA ARG A 99 -12.91 12.46 -8.68
C ARG A 99 -11.66 12.13 -7.88
N VAL A 100 -10.54 12.62 -8.38
CA VAL A 100 -9.29 12.69 -7.62
C VAL A 100 -9.20 14.06 -6.93
N ARG A 101 -8.65 14.07 -5.72
CA ARG A 101 -8.60 15.23 -4.82
C ARG A 101 -7.19 15.73 -4.58
N TYR A 102 -6.18 14.89 -4.88
CA TYR A 102 -4.77 15.25 -4.75
C TYR A 102 -3.92 14.47 -5.76
N LYS A 103 -2.77 15.02 -6.10
CA LYS A 103 -1.82 14.36 -6.97
C LYS A 103 -1.27 13.10 -6.29
N GLY A 104 -1.34 11.98 -6.98
CA GLY A 104 -0.91 10.70 -6.45
C GLY A 104 -2.02 9.88 -5.79
N GLU A 105 -3.27 10.37 -5.76
CA GLU A 105 -4.41 9.60 -5.27
C GLU A 105 -4.56 8.30 -6.05
N PRO A 106 -4.72 7.13 -5.39
CA PRO A 106 -4.89 5.84 -6.04
C PRO A 106 -6.22 5.79 -6.81
N VAL A 107 -6.18 5.36 -8.07
CA VAL A 107 -7.35 5.29 -8.97
C VAL A 107 -7.73 3.86 -9.30
N ALA A 108 -6.74 3.01 -9.53
CA ALA A 108 -6.92 1.59 -9.80
C ALA A 108 -5.72 0.80 -9.29
N ALA A 109 -5.87 -0.49 -9.12
CA ALA A 109 -4.79 -1.40 -8.76
C ALA A 109 -4.78 -2.60 -9.69
N VAL A 110 -3.60 -3.17 -9.93
CA VAL A 110 -3.41 -4.37 -10.72
C VAL A 110 -2.57 -5.37 -9.96
N ALA A 111 -2.89 -6.63 -10.09
CA ALA A 111 -2.11 -7.76 -9.60
C ALA A 111 -1.67 -8.62 -10.79
N ALA A 112 -0.37 -8.88 -10.90
CA ALA A 112 0.23 -9.66 -11.98
C ALA A 112 1.27 -10.65 -11.44
N ILE A 113 1.60 -11.66 -12.23
CA ILE A 113 2.58 -12.70 -11.85
C ILE A 113 4.01 -12.16 -11.79
N ASP A 114 4.31 -11.08 -12.53
CA ASP A 114 5.61 -10.44 -12.53
C ASP A 114 5.53 -8.93 -12.72
N ALA A 115 6.67 -8.26 -12.53
CA ALA A 115 6.79 -6.81 -12.63
C ALA A 115 6.75 -6.29 -14.08
N VAL A 116 6.94 -7.12 -15.08
CA VAL A 116 6.94 -6.74 -16.50
C VAL A 116 5.53 -6.64 -17.03
N SER A 117 4.66 -7.54 -16.60
CA SER A 117 3.26 -7.63 -17.05
C SER A 117 2.42 -6.37 -16.80
N TYR A 118 2.82 -5.48 -15.90
CA TYR A 118 2.08 -4.26 -15.61
C TYR A 118 2.75 -2.95 -16.08
N THR A 119 3.97 -2.99 -16.67
CA THR A 119 4.70 -1.78 -17.09
C THR A 119 3.98 -1.01 -18.20
N HIS A 120 3.11 -1.66 -18.93
CA HIS A 120 2.30 -1.08 -20.01
C HIS A 120 0.94 -0.54 -19.55
N LEU A 121 0.69 -0.50 -18.24
CA LEU A 121 -0.56 -0.01 -17.69
C LEU A 121 -0.61 1.53 -17.75
N THR A 122 -1.02 2.06 -18.88
CA THR A 122 -1.41 3.46 -19.05
C THR A 122 -2.92 3.51 -19.19
N LEU A 123 -3.63 3.87 -18.13
CA LEU A 123 -5.06 4.15 -18.23
C LEU A 123 -5.27 5.52 -18.90
N PRO A 124 -6.06 5.63 -19.96
CA PRO A 124 -6.45 6.92 -20.50
C PRO A 124 -7.36 7.61 -19.49
N THR A 125 -6.82 8.59 -18.79
CA THR A 125 -7.63 9.50 -17.97
C THR A 125 -8.07 10.66 -18.86
N ASN A 126 -9.34 10.69 -19.25
CA ASN A 126 -9.90 11.87 -19.90
C ASN A 126 -9.93 13.04 -18.91
N ARG A 127 -9.33 14.14 -19.33
CA ARG A 127 -9.19 15.38 -18.59
C ARG A 127 -10.42 16.24 -18.85
N GLU A 128 -11.29 16.39 -17.84
CA GLU A 128 -12.17 17.57 -17.76
C GLU A 128 -11.89 18.27 -16.42
N VAL A 129 -11.49 19.52 -16.53
CA VAL A 129 -11.25 20.44 -15.40
C VAL A 129 -12.57 21.03 -14.94
#